data_7be9483f5f834e11e4bd82ad6612b888
#
_entry.id   7be9483f5f834e11e4bd82ad6612b888
#
_cell.length_a   1.000
_cell.length_b   1.000
_cell.length_c   1.000
_cell.angle_alpha   90.00
_cell.angle_beta   90.00
_cell.angle_gamma   90.00
#
_symmetry.space_group_name_H-M   'P 1'
#
loop_
_entity.id
_entity.type
_entity.pdbx_description
1 polymer ?
#
loop_
_entity_poly.entity_id
_entity_poly.type
_entity_poly.pdbx_seq_one_letter_code
_entity_poly.pdbx_strand_id
1 'polypeptide(L)'
;MRAMKDSGVLWIGNIPVDWKLVSVKRLFSIGRGRVIAQTELDETGYPVYSSQTKDNGCLGYLDTYDYDYPQLTWTTDGANAGSIFLRTGYYNCTNVCGTLSPIDDLVDLRYQKYALEHIAYNERRIDTNGYKIMNNEMAIIKTLLPPLSIQHQIADYLDIKCAQIDTIIAKEQSVIEKLQEYKRAIITQAITRGLNPSAKMKKNRPEWIGMVPEHWDVKKLNI
;
A
#
# COMPACT_ATOMS: atom_id res chain seq x y z
N MET A 1 15.07 -13.63 31.29
CA MET A 1 13.83 -13.31 30.59
C MET A 1 13.44 -11.87 30.93
N ARG A 2 12.98 -11.08 29.94
CA ARG A 2 12.47 -9.72 30.19
C ARG A 2 11.16 -9.80 30.95
N ALA A 3 10.95 -8.99 31.97
CA ALA A 3 9.70 -8.96 32.72
C ALA A 3 8.58 -8.40 31.84
N MET A 4 7.41 -9.05 31.88
CA MET A 4 6.25 -8.73 31.05
C MET A 4 5.08 -8.32 31.94
N LYS A 5 4.18 -7.48 31.41
CA LYS A 5 2.90 -7.09 32.02
C LYS A 5 1.78 -7.17 30.98
N ASP A 6 0.55 -7.37 31.42
CA ASP A 6 -0.62 -7.28 30.56
C ASP A 6 -0.79 -5.82 30.08
N SER A 7 -1.01 -5.64 28.77
CA SER A 7 -1.29 -4.33 28.17
C SER A 7 -2.68 -3.81 28.49
N GLY A 8 -3.59 -4.67 28.90
CA GLY A 8 -5.03 -4.38 29.04
C GLY A 8 -5.74 -4.24 27.69
N VAL A 9 -5.12 -4.63 26.58
CA VAL A 9 -5.68 -4.65 25.21
C VAL A 9 -5.58 -6.07 24.68
N LEU A 10 -6.72 -6.69 24.43
CA LEU A 10 -6.84 -8.12 24.11
C LEU A 10 -5.91 -8.58 22.98
N TRP A 11 -5.87 -7.85 21.88
CA TRP A 11 -5.09 -8.23 20.70
C TRP A 11 -3.58 -7.88 20.81
N ILE A 12 -3.19 -7.00 21.76
CA ILE A 12 -1.78 -6.71 22.06
C ILE A 12 -1.20 -7.77 23.01
N GLY A 13 -2.00 -8.21 24.02
CA GLY A 13 -1.56 -9.16 25.03
C GLY A 13 -0.49 -8.59 25.96
N ASN A 14 0.53 -9.39 26.28
CA ASN A 14 1.60 -9.02 27.21
C ASN A 14 2.68 -8.18 26.53
N ILE A 15 3.09 -7.11 27.21
CA ILE A 15 4.15 -6.18 26.78
C ILE A 15 5.26 -6.11 27.85
N PRO A 16 6.49 -5.71 27.49
CA PRO A 16 7.54 -5.44 28.47
C PRO A 16 7.10 -4.41 29.51
N VAL A 17 7.48 -4.61 30.78
CA VAL A 17 7.03 -3.76 31.89
C VAL A 17 7.46 -2.29 31.75
N ASP A 18 8.56 -2.03 31.06
CA ASP A 18 9.10 -0.69 30.77
C ASP A 18 8.41 0.01 29.57
N TRP A 19 7.58 -0.70 28.83
CA TRP A 19 6.82 -0.09 27.74
C TRP A 19 5.55 0.58 28.27
N LYS A 20 5.21 1.72 27.65
CA LYS A 20 3.99 2.47 27.97
C LYS A 20 2.94 2.25 26.89
N LEU A 21 1.69 2.25 27.30
CA LEU A 21 0.54 2.30 26.42
C LEU A 21 -0.06 3.72 26.51
N VAL A 22 -0.04 4.46 25.42
CA VAL A 22 -0.35 5.89 25.40
C VAL A 22 -1.37 6.20 24.31
N SER A 23 -2.35 7.07 24.59
CA SER A 23 -3.29 7.53 23.55
C SER A 23 -2.59 8.39 22.50
N VAL A 24 -2.96 8.21 21.23
CA VAL A 24 -2.39 8.94 20.09
C VAL A 24 -2.39 10.45 20.29
N LYS A 25 -3.48 11.01 20.83
CA LYS A 25 -3.58 12.45 21.15
C LYS A 25 -2.54 13.00 22.15
N ARG A 26 -1.82 12.14 22.86
CA ARG A 26 -0.74 12.55 23.79
C ARG A 26 0.62 12.62 23.10
N LEU A 27 0.74 12.03 21.93
CA LEU A 27 1.97 11.97 21.13
C LEU A 27 1.90 12.85 19.90
N PHE A 28 0.67 13.10 19.40
CA PHE A 28 0.46 13.78 18.14
C PHE A 28 -0.62 14.87 18.27
N SER A 29 -0.38 16.00 17.61
CA SER A 29 -1.40 16.94 17.19
C SER A 29 -2.15 16.32 16.00
N ILE A 30 -3.49 16.27 16.10
CA ILE A 30 -4.34 15.56 15.14
C ILE A 30 -5.02 16.58 14.26
N GLY A 31 -4.74 16.52 12.98
CA GLY A 31 -5.32 17.39 11.97
C GLY A 31 -6.00 16.65 10.84
N ARG A 32 -6.29 17.38 9.79
CA ARG A 32 -6.89 16.88 8.56
C ARG A 32 -6.44 17.75 7.39
N GLY A 33 -6.28 17.15 6.20
CA GLY A 33 -6.07 17.90 4.98
C GLY A 33 -7.28 18.74 4.57
N ARG A 34 -7.12 19.56 3.54
CA ARG A 34 -8.19 20.44 3.01
C ARG A 34 -8.94 19.81 1.84
N VAL A 35 -10.05 20.39 1.48
CA VAL A 35 -10.75 20.02 0.24
C VAL A 35 -9.89 20.49 -0.94
N ILE A 36 -9.56 19.57 -1.84
CA ILE A 36 -8.85 19.81 -3.09
C ILE A 36 -9.68 19.17 -4.19
N ALA A 37 -10.14 19.96 -5.15
CA ALA A 37 -10.91 19.43 -6.26
C ALA A 37 -9.98 18.71 -7.26
N GLN A 38 -10.48 17.67 -7.90
CA GLN A 38 -9.71 16.92 -8.90
C GLN A 38 -9.31 17.79 -10.10
N THR A 39 -10.07 18.84 -10.38
CA THR A 39 -9.79 19.81 -11.43
C THR A 39 -8.64 20.78 -11.09
N GLU A 40 -8.19 20.82 -9.85
CA GLU A 40 -7.05 21.62 -9.40
C GLU A 40 -5.72 20.88 -9.56
N LEU A 41 -5.77 19.56 -9.83
CA LEU A 41 -4.58 18.72 -9.87
C LEU A 41 -3.84 18.85 -11.21
N ASP A 42 -2.52 18.96 -11.09
CA ASP A 42 -1.56 18.96 -12.19
C ASP A 42 -0.81 17.61 -12.29
N GLU A 43 -0.04 17.44 -13.37
CA GLU A 43 0.83 16.27 -13.58
C GLU A 43 2.18 16.39 -12.85
N THR A 44 2.56 17.60 -12.44
CA THR A 44 3.87 17.89 -11.79
C THR A 44 3.69 18.89 -10.64
N GLY A 45 4.66 18.93 -9.73
CA GLY A 45 4.65 19.83 -8.58
C GLY A 45 4.79 19.11 -7.26
N TYR A 46 4.14 19.62 -6.21
CA TYR A 46 4.11 19.01 -4.88
C TYR A 46 2.98 17.99 -4.79
N PRO A 47 3.28 16.75 -4.32
CA PRO A 47 2.29 15.68 -4.31
C PRO A 47 1.08 15.99 -3.41
N VAL A 48 -0.08 15.58 -3.86
CA VAL A 48 -1.34 15.62 -3.12
C VAL A 48 -1.72 14.21 -2.70
N TYR A 49 -1.76 13.96 -1.41
CA TYR A 49 -2.10 12.65 -0.87
C TYR A 49 -3.59 12.54 -0.52
N SER A 50 -4.16 11.38 -0.78
CA SER A 50 -5.57 11.08 -0.58
C SER A 50 -5.77 9.70 0.07
N SER A 51 -7.01 9.19 0.09
CA SER A 51 -7.36 7.90 0.70
C SER A 51 -6.93 6.66 -0.10
N GLN A 52 -6.35 6.83 -1.28
CA GLN A 52 -5.83 5.70 -2.06
C GLN A 52 -4.51 5.19 -1.48
N THR A 53 -4.17 3.91 -1.79
CA THR A 53 -2.89 3.28 -1.40
C THR A 53 -1.93 3.10 -2.58
N LYS A 54 -2.45 3.17 -3.81
CA LYS A 54 -1.61 3.18 -5.03
C LYS A 54 -0.73 4.43 -5.04
N ASP A 55 0.43 4.32 -5.67
CA ASP A 55 1.40 5.41 -5.80
C ASP A 55 1.69 6.11 -4.47
N ASN A 56 1.82 5.30 -3.40
CA ASN A 56 1.99 5.78 -2.03
C ASN A 56 0.90 6.79 -1.59
N GLY A 57 -0.32 6.66 -2.13
CA GLY A 57 -1.45 7.55 -1.84
C GLY A 57 -1.49 8.86 -2.63
N CYS A 58 -0.57 9.08 -3.57
CA CYS A 58 -0.54 10.26 -4.39
C CYS A 58 -1.71 10.27 -5.40
N LEU A 59 -2.48 11.35 -5.40
CA LEU A 59 -3.62 11.56 -6.30
C LEU A 59 -3.25 12.41 -7.53
N GLY A 60 -2.26 13.28 -7.39
CA GLY A 60 -1.77 14.25 -8.37
C GLY A 60 -0.87 15.26 -7.69
N TYR A 61 -0.69 16.43 -8.28
CA TYR A 61 0.26 17.42 -7.80
C TYR A 61 -0.39 18.82 -7.80
N LEU A 62 0.22 19.76 -7.04
CA LEU A 62 -0.09 21.19 -7.05
C LEU A 62 1.21 21.99 -7.11
N ASP A 63 1.14 23.23 -7.58
CA ASP A 63 2.25 24.19 -7.57
C ASP A 63 2.57 24.76 -6.17
N THR A 64 1.66 24.55 -5.20
CA THR A 64 1.77 24.97 -3.81
C THR A 64 1.77 23.77 -2.86
N TYR A 65 2.19 23.97 -1.62
CA TYR A 65 2.17 22.95 -0.57
C TYR A 65 1.58 23.50 0.73
N ASP A 66 0.94 22.58 1.49
CA ASP A 66 0.35 22.88 2.80
C ASP A 66 1.30 22.45 3.96
N TYR A 67 2.20 21.49 3.71
CA TYR A 67 3.09 20.91 4.71
C TYR A 67 4.53 20.83 4.19
N ASP A 68 5.50 21.09 5.08
CA ASP A 68 6.95 21.09 4.80
C ASP A 68 7.77 20.34 5.89
N TYR A 69 7.09 19.58 6.75
CA TYR A 69 7.68 18.85 7.87
C TYR A 69 7.24 17.38 7.89
N PRO A 70 8.07 16.49 8.50
CA PRO A 70 7.72 15.09 8.64
C PRO A 70 6.52 14.88 9.56
N GLN A 71 5.53 14.11 9.11
CA GLN A 71 4.41 13.65 9.93
C GLN A 71 3.84 12.34 9.41
N LEU A 72 2.95 11.70 10.19
CA LEU A 72 2.16 10.59 9.71
C LEU A 72 0.84 11.09 9.14
N THR A 73 0.34 10.40 8.14
CA THR A 73 -1.03 10.57 7.64
C THR A 73 -1.76 9.25 7.67
N TRP A 74 -3.09 9.29 7.82
CA TRP A 74 -3.90 8.08 7.69
C TRP A 74 -5.11 8.29 6.79
N THR A 75 -5.55 7.22 6.17
CA THR A 75 -6.77 7.18 5.39
C THR A 75 -7.96 7.12 6.33
N THR A 76 -8.88 8.09 6.26
CA THR A 76 -9.99 8.22 7.22
C THR A 76 -11.16 7.30 6.91
N ASP A 77 -11.38 6.92 5.64
CA ASP A 77 -12.55 6.13 5.21
C ASP A 77 -12.29 5.26 3.97
N GLY A 78 -13.26 4.39 3.67
CA GLY A 78 -13.20 3.45 2.57
C GLY A 78 -12.53 2.12 2.90
N ALA A 79 -12.23 1.32 1.87
CA ALA A 79 -11.61 -0.02 2.01
C ALA A 79 -10.23 0.05 2.69
N ASN A 80 -9.52 1.16 2.50
CA ASN A 80 -8.17 1.39 3.01
C ASN A 80 -8.13 2.23 4.29
N ALA A 81 -9.27 2.44 4.97
CA ALA A 81 -9.31 3.19 6.23
C ALA A 81 -8.32 2.60 7.24
N GLY A 82 -7.52 3.45 7.86
CA GLY A 82 -6.47 3.04 8.80
C GLY A 82 -5.11 2.77 8.18
N SER A 83 -4.93 2.88 6.85
CA SER A 83 -3.60 2.87 6.24
C SER A 83 -2.79 4.07 6.70
N ILE A 84 -1.59 3.84 7.21
CA ILE A 84 -0.71 4.87 7.77
C ILE A 84 0.48 5.10 6.84
N PHE A 85 0.80 6.37 6.60
CA PHE A 85 1.93 6.75 5.75
C PHE A 85 2.84 7.74 6.48
N LEU A 86 4.14 7.60 6.33
CA LEU A 86 5.11 8.63 6.70
C LEU A 86 5.26 9.59 5.52
N ARG A 87 5.03 10.87 5.78
CA ARG A 87 5.19 11.95 4.79
C ARG A 87 6.39 12.81 5.16
N THR A 88 7.17 13.17 4.15
CA THR A 88 8.36 14.02 4.29
C THR A 88 8.46 14.95 3.08
N GLY A 89 9.21 16.04 3.22
CA GLY A 89 9.33 17.05 2.18
C GLY A 89 8.11 17.95 2.09
N TYR A 90 7.85 18.50 0.90
CA TYR A 90 6.75 19.41 0.62
C TYR A 90 5.58 18.65 0.02
N TYR A 91 4.38 18.78 0.57
CA TYR A 91 3.21 18.03 0.10
C TYR A 91 1.88 18.63 0.56
N ASN A 92 0.80 18.11 0.03
CA ASN A 92 -0.58 18.44 0.35
C ASN A 92 -1.34 17.19 0.79
N CYS A 93 -2.43 17.37 1.52
CA CYS A 93 -3.36 16.29 1.87
C CYS A 93 -4.80 16.71 1.57
N THR A 94 -5.58 15.77 1.02
CA THR A 94 -7.01 15.98 0.87
C THR A 94 -7.75 15.80 2.20
N ASN A 95 -9.00 16.24 2.27
CA ASN A 95 -9.86 16.13 3.45
C ASN A 95 -10.21 14.68 3.87
N VAL A 96 -9.84 13.67 3.09
CA VAL A 96 -9.96 12.24 3.44
C VAL A 96 -8.65 11.66 3.98
N CYS A 97 -7.64 12.51 4.20
CA CYS A 97 -6.42 12.20 4.93
C CYS A 97 -6.46 12.89 6.29
N GLY A 98 -6.34 12.13 7.36
CA GLY A 98 -5.99 12.67 8.65
C GLY A 98 -4.48 12.86 8.78
N THR A 99 -4.04 13.78 9.64
CA THR A 99 -2.63 14.10 9.88
C THR A 99 -2.26 13.98 11.35
N LEU A 100 -1.08 13.42 11.64
CA LEU A 100 -0.52 13.21 12.97
C LEU A 100 0.86 13.87 13.02
N SER A 101 0.92 15.10 13.52
CA SER A 101 2.16 15.83 13.72
C SER A 101 2.70 15.54 15.12
N PRO A 102 3.95 15.10 15.30
CA PRO A 102 4.50 14.83 16.63
C PRO A 102 4.49 16.09 17.49
N ILE A 103 4.13 15.94 18.77
CA ILE A 103 4.09 17.06 19.75
C ILE A 103 5.49 17.30 20.31
N ASP A 104 6.30 16.24 20.42
CA ASP A 104 7.63 16.25 20.99
C ASP A 104 8.54 15.19 20.33
N ASP A 105 9.79 15.13 20.79
CA ASP A 105 10.82 14.21 20.27
C ASP A 105 10.77 12.80 20.92
N LEU A 106 9.68 12.42 21.57
CA LEU A 106 9.54 11.12 22.23
C LEU A 106 9.21 9.97 21.25
N VAL A 107 8.91 10.29 20.00
CA VAL A 107 8.46 9.34 19.01
C VAL A 107 9.39 9.25 17.79
N ASP A 108 9.75 8.04 17.40
CA ASP A 108 10.25 7.75 16.05
C ASP A 108 9.04 7.56 15.12
N LEU A 109 8.91 8.42 14.11
CA LEU A 109 7.79 8.38 13.16
C LEU A 109 7.75 7.06 12.35
N ARG A 110 8.90 6.43 12.04
CA ARG A 110 8.96 5.16 11.33
C ARG A 110 8.39 4.04 12.21
N TYR A 111 8.81 4.00 13.49
CA TYR A 111 8.25 3.07 14.46
C TYR A 111 6.75 3.27 14.62
N GLN A 112 6.29 4.50 14.81
CA GLN A 112 4.87 4.79 15.02
C GLN A 112 4.04 4.53 13.76
N LYS A 113 4.61 4.68 12.55
CA LYS A 113 3.95 4.23 11.31
C LYS A 113 3.60 2.75 11.41
N TYR A 114 4.56 1.88 11.72
CA TYR A 114 4.33 0.44 11.82
C TYR A 114 3.36 0.08 12.96
N ALA A 115 3.55 0.68 14.13
CA ALA A 115 2.70 0.42 15.28
C ALA A 115 1.24 0.84 15.03
N LEU A 116 1.03 2.04 14.52
CA LEU A 116 -0.31 2.57 14.26
C LEU A 116 -1.00 1.89 13.08
N GLU A 117 -0.27 1.49 12.03
CA GLU A 117 -0.85 0.76 10.90
C GLU A 117 -1.47 -0.56 11.36
N HIS A 118 -0.74 -1.32 12.20
CA HIS A 118 -1.28 -2.54 12.78
C HIS A 118 -2.49 -2.26 13.70
N ILE A 119 -2.42 -1.24 14.55
CA ILE A 119 -3.45 -0.88 15.51
C ILE A 119 -4.69 -0.34 14.81
N ALA A 120 -4.53 0.61 13.90
CA ALA A 120 -5.64 1.25 13.19
C ALA A 120 -6.46 0.24 12.39
N TYR A 121 -5.80 -0.79 11.84
CA TYR A 121 -6.49 -1.87 11.15
C TYR A 121 -7.48 -2.63 12.07
N ASN A 122 -7.13 -2.81 13.34
CA ASN A 122 -7.98 -3.51 14.31
C ASN A 122 -9.05 -2.59 14.93
N GLU A 123 -8.80 -1.30 15.02
CA GLU A 123 -9.67 -0.31 15.68
C GLU A 123 -10.64 0.40 14.70
N ARG A 124 -10.54 0.14 13.39
CA ARG A 124 -11.43 0.74 12.40
C ARG A 124 -12.85 0.19 12.56
N ARG A 125 -13.84 1.08 12.55
CA ARG A 125 -15.24 0.67 12.56
C ARG A 125 -15.77 0.40 11.16
N ILE A 126 -16.79 -0.45 11.07
CA ILE A 126 -17.54 -0.67 9.83
C ILE A 126 -18.45 0.55 9.59
N ASP A 127 -18.51 1.02 8.36
CA ASP A 127 -19.39 2.10 7.90
C ASP A 127 -20.03 1.72 6.56
N THR A 128 -20.96 2.53 6.06
CA THR A 128 -21.75 2.28 4.85
C THR A 128 -20.87 2.03 3.60
N ASN A 129 -19.71 2.71 3.51
CA ASN A 129 -18.80 2.63 2.38
C ASN A 129 -17.51 1.84 2.70
N GLY A 130 -17.56 0.91 3.66
CA GLY A 130 -16.41 0.09 4.08
C GLY A 130 -16.03 0.35 5.53
N TYR A 131 -14.81 0.83 5.77
CA TYR A 131 -14.30 1.10 7.11
C TYR A 131 -14.05 2.60 7.31
N LYS A 132 -14.00 3.00 8.59
CA LYS A 132 -13.77 4.41 8.95
C LYS A 132 -12.98 4.54 10.25
N ILE A 133 -12.06 5.53 10.29
CA ILE A 133 -11.41 6.05 11.50
C ILE A 133 -11.35 7.56 11.40
N MET A 134 -12.19 8.24 12.17
CA MET A 134 -12.22 9.71 12.22
C MET A 134 -11.19 10.25 13.23
N ASN A 135 -10.94 11.56 13.20
CA ASN A 135 -9.98 12.21 14.08
C ASN A 135 -10.21 11.92 15.56
N ASN A 136 -11.47 11.95 16.03
CA ASN A 136 -11.83 11.64 17.41
C ASN A 136 -11.59 10.19 17.78
N GLU A 137 -11.77 9.25 16.83
CA GLU A 137 -11.50 7.83 17.01
C GLU A 137 -10.01 7.58 17.05
N MET A 138 -9.23 8.13 16.08
CA MET A 138 -7.78 8.08 16.08
C MET A 138 -7.17 8.66 17.37
N ALA A 139 -7.73 9.74 17.90
CA ALA A 139 -7.23 10.41 19.09
C ALA A 139 -7.20 9.53 20.35
N ILE A 140 -8.17 8.63 20.50
CA ILE A 140 -8.31 7.75 21.67
C ILE A 140 -7.64 6.39 21.52
N ILE A 141 -7.28 6.01 20.29
CA ILE A 141 -6.51 4.79 20.03
C ILE A 141 -5.25 4.81 20.89
N LYS A 142 -4.91 3.66 21.48
CA LYS A 142 -3.71 3.49 22.28
C LYS A 142 -2.63 2.83 21.46
N THR A 143 -1.44 3.44 21.44
CA THR A 143 -0.23 2.90 20.81
C THR A 143 0.82 2.54 21.86
N LEU A 144 1.72 1.65 21.49
CA LEU A 144 2.86 1.27 22.33
C LEU A 144 3.97 2.32 22.20
N LEU A 145 4.53 2.70 23.33
CA LEU A 145 5.64 3.64 23.43
C LEU A 145 6.80 3.00 24.21
N PRO A 146 7.68 2.25 23.52
CA PRO A 146 8.96 1.83 24.07
C PRO A 146 9.89 3.02 24.32
N PRO A 147 11.02 2.83 25.04
CA PRO A 147 12.12 3.80 25.03
C PRO A 147 12.55 4.14 23.60
N LEU A 148 12.93 5.41 23.34
CA LEU A 148 13.22 5.89 21.98
C LEU A 148 14.30 5.04 21.24
N SER A 149 15.33 4.61 21.97
CA SER A 149 16.37 3.74 21.41
C SER A 149 15.83 2.38 20.92
N ILE A 150 14.80 1.87 21.56
CA ILE A 150 14.11 0.62 21.16
C ILE A 150 13.19 0.90 19.97
N GLN A 151 12.53 2.06 19.93
CA GLN A 151 11.74 2.46 18.76
C GLN A 151 12.61 2.48 17.49
N HIS A 152 13.79 3.12 17.55
CA HIS A 152 14.76 3.15 16.44
C HIS A 152 15.18 1.72 16.01
N GLN A 153 15.57 0.86 16.96
CA GLN A 153 15.97 -0.52 16.65
C GLN A 153 14.85 -1.32 15.97
N ILE A 154 13.60 -1.16 16.43
CA ILE A 154 12.45 -1.83 15.83
C ILE A 154 12.18 -1.28 14.42
N ALA A 155 12.22 0.05 14.26
CA ALA A 155 12.03 0.69 12.96
C ALA A 155 13.08 0.22 11.93
N ASP A 156 14.36 0.26 12.30
CA ASP A 156 15.47 -0.18 11.44
C ASP A 156 15.32 -1.67 11.04
N TYR A 157 14.93 -2.52 11.99
CA TYR A 157 14.69 -3.93 11.71
C TYR A 157 13.51 -4.12 10.74
N LEU A 158 12.40 -3.40 10.96
CA LEU A 158 11.21 -3.50 10.11
C LEU A 158 11.45 -2.92 8.72
N ASP A 159 12.14 -1.78 8.61
CA ASP A 159 12.50 -1.18 7.31
C ASP A 159 13.28 -2.17 6.45
N ILE A 160 14.30 -2.85 7.03
CA ILE A 160 15.08 -3.86 6.32
C ILE A 160 14.21 -5.07 5.93
N LYS A 161 13.39 -5.58 6.87
CA LYS A 161 12.57 -6.77 6.62
C LYS A 161 11.46 -6.52 5.62
N CYS A 162 10.76 -5.40 5.72
CA CYS A 162 9.73 -5.04 4.76
C CYS A 162 10.32 -4.85 3.36
N ALA A 163 11.45 -4.13 3.22
CA ALA A 163 12.11 -3.97 1.93
C ALA A 163 12.55 -5.31 1.30
N GLN A 164 13.01 -6.27 2.11
CA GLN A 164 13.32 -7.62 1.64
C GLN A 164 12.07 -8.35 1.13
N ILE A 165 10.96 -8.26 1.87
CA ILE A 165 9.68 -8.87 1.50
C ILE A 165 9.13 -8.22 0.22
N ASP A 166 9.13 -6.89 0.12
CA ASP A 166 8.68 -6.16 -1.06
C ASP A 166 9.48 -6.53 -2.31
N THR A 167 10.80 -6.73 -2.15
CA THR A 167 11.68 -7.22 -3.23
C THR A 167 11.28 -8.62 -3.70
N ILE A 168 10.90 -9.52 -2.78
CA ILE A 168 10.44 -10.87 -3.11
C ILE A 168 9.10 -10.78 -3.83
N ILE A 169 8.15 -10.00 -3.32
CA ILE A 169 6.82 -9.80 -3.93
C ILE A 169 6.96 -9.31 -5.38
N ALA A 170 7.82 -8.31 -5.62
CA ALA A 170 8.06 -7.78 -6.97
C ALA A 170 8.65 -8.85 -7.92
N LYS A 171 9.57 -9.69 -7.43
CA LYS A 171 10.14 -10.80 -8.24
C LYS A 171 9.09 -11.85 -8.57
N GLU A 172 8.28 -12.27 -7.60
CA GLU A 172 7.22 -13.26 -7.81
C GLU A 172 6.17 -12.73 -8.79
N GLN A 173 5.81 -11.46 -8.71
CA GLN A 173 4.90 -10.81 -9.67
C GLN A 173 5.47 -10.89 -11.10
N SER A 174 6.76 -10.60 -11.28
CA SER A 174 7.44 -10.73 -12.59
C SER A 174 7.43 -12.19 -13.10
N VAL A 175 7.61 -13.17 -12.21
CA VAL A 175 7.50 -14.60 -12.58
C VAL A 175 6.09 -14.94 -13.04
N ILE A 176 5.06 -14.47 -12.33
CA ILE A 176 3.65 -14.68 -12.72
C ILE A 176 3.38 -14.11 -14.11
N GLU A 177 3.84 -12.90 -14.41
CA GLU A 177 3.66 -12.27 -15.73
C GLU A 177 4.32 -13.10 -16.84
N LYS A 178 5.57 -13.55 -16.64
CA LYS A 178 6.28 -14.42 -17.60
C LYS A 178 5.59 -15.75 -17.81
N LEU A 179 5.06 -16.36 -16.75
CA LEU A 179 4.32 -17.63 -16.87
C LEU A 179 3.01 -17.44 -17.62
N GLN A 180 2.32 -16.32 -17.45
CA GLN A 180 1.12 -15.98 -18.22
C GLN A 180 1.45 -15.77 -19.71
N GLU A 181 2.56 -15.11 -20.03
CA GLU A 181 3.04 -14.93 -21.38
C GLU A 181 3.40 -16.29 -22.01
N TYR A 182 4.17 -17.12 -21.30
CA TYR A 182 4.55 -18.47 -21.74
C TYR A 182 3.32 -19.34 -21.98
N LYS A 183 2.34 -19.32 -21.09
CA LYS A 183 1.06 -20.01 -21.29
C LYS A 183 0.38 -19.59 -22.59
N ARG A 184 0.30 -18.26 -22.86
CA ARG A 184 -0.29 -17.75 -24.11
C ARG A 184 0.50 -18.23 -25.34
N ALA A 185 1.83 -18.19 -25.28
CA ALA A 185 2.71 -18.63 -26.35
C ALA A 185 2.51 -20.12 -26.68
N ILE A 186 2.48 -21.00 -25.65
CA ILE A 186 2.21 -22.44 -25.84
C ILE A 186 0.84 -22.67 -26.48
N ILE A 187 -0.20 -22.01 -25.97
CA ILE A 187 -1.56 -22.15 -26.52
C ILE A 187 -1.55 -21.69 -27.99
N THR A 188 -1.02 -20.54 -28.30
CA THR A 188 -0.93 -20.02 -29.66
C THR A 188 -0.16 -20.97 -30.58
N GLN A 189 0.97 -21.48 -30.14
CA GLN A 189 1.78 -22.43 -30.89
C GLN A 189 0.98 -23.71 -31.18
N ALA A 190 0.34 -24.26 -30.16
CA ALA A 190 -0.42 -25.51 -30.32
C ALA A 190 -1.62 -25.37 -31.28
N ILE A 191 -2.38 -24.27 -31.17
CA ILE A 191 -3.57 -24.05 -32.03
C ILE A 191 -3.25 -23.54 -33.45
N THR A 192 -2.03 -22.99 -33.68
CA THR A 192 -1.63 -22.49 -35.01
C THR A 192 -0.68 -23.45 -35.73
N ARG A 193 0.24 -24.11 -35.01
CA ARG A 193 1.28 -24.95 -35.58
C ARG A 193 1.08 -26.46 -35.34
N GLY A 194 0.10 -26.80 -34.49
CA GLY A 194 -0.12 -28.22 -34.08
C GLY A 194 0.96 -28.69 -33.09
N LEU A 195 0.88 -30.01 -32.79
CA LEU A 195 1.77 -30.64 -31.81
C LEU A 195 2.99 -31.34 -32.45
N ASN A 196 3.02 -31.45 -33.79
CA ASN A 196 4.14 -32.06 -34.48
C ASN A 196 5.15 -31.01 -34.94
N PRO A 197 6.35 -30.92 -34.31
CA PRO A 197 7.35 -29.93 -34.64
C PRO A 197 8.00 -30.14 -36.03
N SER A 198 7.86 -31.34 -36.60
CA SER A 198 8.40 -31.67 -37.92
C SER A 198 7.38 -31.52 -39.05
N ALA A 199 6.18 -30.98 -38.75
CA ALA A 199 5.16 -30.78 -39.78
C ALA A 199 5.62 -29.70 -40.78
N LYS A 200 5.44 -29.98 -42.07
CA LYS A 200 5.64 -28.97 -43.13
C LYS A 200 4.62 -27.85 -42.92
N MET A 201 5.08 -26.63 -43.04
CA MET A 201 4.28 -25.42 -42.77
C MET A 201 3.98 -24.67 -44.07
N LYS A 202 2.77 -24.14 -44.18
CA LYS A 202 2.36 -23.25 -45.28
C LYS A 202 1.94 -21.89 -44.74
N LYS A 203 2.16 -20.83 -45.54
CA LYS A 203 1.68 -19.48 -45.21
C LYS A 203 0.16 -19.43 -45.38
N ASN A 204 -0.55 -18.87 -44.43
CA ASN A 204 -2.00 -18.82 -44.44
C ASN A 204 -2.53 -17.39 -44.46
N ARG A 205 -3.77 -17.23 -44.92
CA ARG A 205 -4.56 -16.02 -44.77
C ARG A 205 -5.74 -16.32 -43.83
N PRO A 206 -6.04 -15.49 -42.84
CA PRO A 206 -5.53 -14.15 -42.57
C PRO A 206 -4.13 -14.16 -41.91
N GLU A 207 -3.37 -13.05 -42.11
CA GLU A 207 -1.96 -12.92 -41.70
C GLU A 207 -1.71 -13.07 -40.21
N TRP A 208 -2.70 -12.77 -39.36
CA TRP A 208 -2.59 -12.90 -37.90
C TRP A 208 -2.44 -14.35 -37.41
N ILE A 209 -2.85 -15.35 -38.21
CA ILE A 209 -2.64 -16.77 -37.89
C ILE A 209 -1.21 -17.20 -38.24
N GLY A 210 -0.59 -16.55 -39.25
CA GLY A 210 0.75 -16.84 -39.70
C GLY A 210 0.91 -18.18 -40.42
N MET A 211 1.90 -18.99 -40.00
CA MET A 211 2.20 -20.28 -40.59
C MET A 211 1.37 -21.37 -39.92
N VAL A 212 0.75 -22.26 -40.74
CA VAL A 212 -0.02 -23.42 -40.28
C VAL A 212 0.51 -24.70 -40.90
N PRO A 213 0.28 -25.91 -40.34
CA PRO A 213 0.62 -27.18 -40.97
C PRO A 213 0.00 -27.29 -42.37
N GLU A 214 0.77 -27.79 -43.32
CA GLU A 214 0.38 -27.86 -44.75
C GLU A 214 -0.96 -28.61 -44.98
N HIS A 215 -1.26 -29.59 -44.12
CA HIS A 215 -2.46 -30.39 -44.17
C HIS A 215 -3.68 -29.73 -43.48
N TRP A 216 -3.55 -28.53 -42.89
CA TRP A 216 -4.67 -27.85 -42.26
C TRP A 216 -5.38 -26.95 -43.25
N ASP A 217 -6.73 -26.96 -43.17
CA ASP A 217 -7.60 -26.03 -43.90
C ASP A 217 -8.17 -25.01 -42.95
N VAL A 218 -7.98 -23.73 -43.32
CA VAL A 218 -8.57 -22.60 -42.57
C VAL A 218 -9.84 -22.16 -43.29
N LYS A 219 -10.98 -22.34 -42.61
CA LYS A 219 -12.31 -21.96 -43.12
C LYS A 219 -12.86 -20.77 -42.31
N LYS A 220 -13.61 -19.87 -42.98
CA LYS A 220 -14.42 -18.87 -42.29
C LYS A 220 -15.59 -19.58 -41.60
N LEU A 221 -15.85 -19.20 -40.33
CA LEU A 221 -17.14 -19.52 -39.71
C LEU A 221 -18.21 -18.68 -40.44
N ASN A 222 -19.10 -19.35 -41.15
CA ASN A 222 -20.32 -18.74 -41.66
C ASN A 222 -21.30 -18.68 -40.48
N ILE A 223 -21.53 -17.47 -39.95
CA ILE A 223 -22.56 -17.15 -38.96
C ILE A 223 -23.82 -16.83 -39.76
#